data_6f1471af450ba4b2f13f6da90a33abee
#
_entry.id   6f1471af450ba4b2f13f6da90a33abee
#
_cell.length_a   1.000
_cell.length_b   1.000
_cell.length_c   1.000
_cell.angle_alpha   90.00
_cell.angle_beta   90.00
_cell.angle_gamma   90.00
#
_symmetry.space_group_name_H-M   'P 1'
#
loop_
_entity.id
_entity.type
_entity.pdbx_description
1 polymer ?
#
loop_
_entity_poly.entity_id
_entity_poly.type
_entity_poly.pdbx_seq_one_letter_code
_entity_poly.pdbx_strand_id
1 'polypeptide(L)'
;MSIGLCGLAAAPPSAWSEPSADCPPLCDRIPDSAWVPASQLPLAREYRWPGLAGLAVTAVAPRFRLEEECGSPLVPGDPRGYAVAARSEVTQPAGHWQLRVQILHWRGETWQGGQTALAVVQGAAGALRACPGAGTAITTDRPGRLAAAVNFGNTKVLHQYLLADPGNSTVVELALWSSTPPQVPWSAPSDRQVLDALADPLCTAYIGSCR
;
A
#
# COMPACT_ATOMS: atom_id res chain seq x y z
N MET A 1 60.50 0.24 -46.35
CA MET A 1 59.72 1.35 -45.75
C MET A 1 58.32 0.80 -45.47
N SER A 2 58.01 0.35 -44.21
CA SER A 2 56.74 -0.20 -43.83
C SER A 2 56.11 0.79 -42.87
N ILE A 3 54.95 1.38 -43.23
CA ILE A 3 54.21 2.33 -42.41
C ILE A 3 53.20 1.53 -41.63
N GLY A 4 53.37 1.48 -40.27
CA GLY A 4 52.43 0.85 -39.36
C GLY A 4 51.25 1.83 -39.08
N LEU A 5 50.01 1.43 -39.36
CA LEU A 5 48.80 2.09 -38.92
C LEU A 5 48.51 1.72 -37.48
N CYS A 6 48.57 2.69 -36.53
CA CYS A 6 48.03 2.59 -35.20
C CYS A 6 46.50 2.78 -35.27
N GLY A 7 45.76 1.71 -35.05
CA GLY A 7 44.32 1.76 -34.87
C GLY A 7 43.98 2.31 -33.45
N LEU A 8 43.29 3.44 -33.38
CA LEU A 8 42.69 3.97 -32.18
C LEU A 8 41.41 3.15 -31.87
N ALA A 9 41.46 2.33 -30.84
CA ALA A 9 40.27 1.68 -30.31
C ALA A 9 39.43 2.73 -29.54
N ALA A 10 38.25 3.05 -30.06
CA ALA A 10 37.26 3.88 -29.34
C ALA A 10 36.70 3.08 -28.16
N ALA A 11 36.79 3.65 -26.95
CA ALA A 11 36.13 3.11 -25.76
C ALA A 11 34.61 3.15 -25.95
N PRO A 12 33.86 2.11 -25.51
CA PRO A 12 32.40 2.14 -25.56
C PRO A 12 31.87 3.27 -24.66
N PRO A 13 30.76 3.93 -25.05
CA PRO A 13 30.15 4.96 -24.20
C PRO A 13 29.70 4.33 -22.88
N SER A 14 30.07 4.97 -21.79
CA SER A 14 29.62 4.60 -20.45
C SER A 14 28.09 4.55 -20.43
N ALA A 15 27.53 3.41 -20.06
CA ALA A 15 26.11 3.28 -19.83
C ALA A 15 25.73 4.27 -18.73
N TRP A 16 24.97 5.29 -19.10
CA TRP A 16 24.34 6.18 -18.13
C TRP A 16 23.39 5.32 -17.32
N SER A 17 23.70 5.09 -16.04
CA SER A 17 22.73 4.58 -15.10
C SER A 17 21.61 5.61 -15.06
N GLU A 18 20.42 5.27 -15.54
CA GLU A 18 19.22 6.07 -15.31
C GLU A 18 19.11 6.25 -13.80
N PRO A 19 19.00 7.50 -13.32
CA PRO A 19 18.71 7.73 -11.91
C PRO A 19 17.41 6.99 -11.61
N SER A 20 17.39 6.18 -10.54
CA SER A 20 16.18 5.61 -9.99
C SER A 20 15.19 6.76 -9.85
N ALA A 21 14.05 6.64 -10.53
CA ALA A 21 13.08 7.73 -10.65
C ALA A 21 12.40 7.93 -9.31
N ASP A 22 13.04 8.70 -8.43
CA ASP A 22 12.39 9.26 -7.26
C ASP A 22 11.22 10.11 -7.75
N CYS A 23 10.03 9.82 -7.25
CA CYS A 23 8.81 10.47 -7.69
C CYS A 23 8.70 11.84 -7.04
N PRO A 24 8.70 12.95 -7.81
CA PRO A 24 8.40 14.27 -7.25
C PRO A 24 6.93 14.35 -6.80
N PRO A 25 6.54 15.39 -6.03
CA PRO A 25 5.15 15.56 -5.54
C PRO A 25 4.05 15.63 -6.63
N LEU A 26 4.44 15.65 -7.92
CA LEU A 26 3.52 15.73 -9.06
C LEU A 26 3.41 14.42 -9.85
N CYS A 27 3.79 13.30 -9.28
CA CYS A 27 3.72 12.01 -9.97
C CYS A 27 2.30 11.64 -10.37
N ASP A 28 2.13 11.23 -11.63
CA ASP A 28 0.84 10.78 -12.18
C ASP A 28 0.58 9.28 -12.00
N ARG A 29 1.51 8.57 -11.39
CA ARG A 29 1.42 7.13 -11.11
C ARG A 29 2.08 6.78 -9.79
N ILE A 30 1.68 5.66 -9.21
CA ILE A 30 2.37 5.09 -8.05
C ILE A 30 3.65 4.40 -8.54
N PRO A 31 4.83 4.76 -8.01
CA PRO A 31 6.09 4.12 -8.39
C PRO A 31 6.15 2.65 -7.97
N ASP A 32 6.87 1.83 -8.74
CA ASP A 32 7.07 0.42 -8.39
C ASP A 32 7.79 0.26 -7.05
N SER A 33 8.68 1.20 -6.72
CA SER A 33 9.41 1.23 -5.44
C SER A 33 8.54 1.55 -4.22
N ALA A 34 7.30 2.05 -4.40
CA ALA A 34 6.37 2.33 -3.29
C ALA A 34 5.67 1.07 -2.74
N TRP A 35 5.76 -0.06 -3.45
CA TRP A 35 5.07 -1.28 -3.06
C TRP A 35 5.87 -2.07 -2.03
N VAL A 36 5.17 -2.49 -0.96
CA VAL A 36 5.78 -3.35 0.06
C VAL A 36 6.32 -4.65 -0.57
N PRO A 37 7.55 -5.07 -0.23
CA PRO A 37 8.08 -6.33 -0.71
C PRO A 37 7.21 -7.51 -0.27
N ALA A 38 6.92 -8.42 -1.19
CA ALA A 38 6.05 -9.57 -0.94
C ALA A 38 6.51 -10.43 0.25
N SER A 39 7.82 -10.50 0.51
CA SER A 39 8.40 -11.23 1.63
C SER A 39 8.16 -10.60 3.00
N GLN A 40 7.77 -9.32 3.05
CA GLN A 40 7.47 -8.59 4.29
C GLN A 40 5.98 -8.60 4.64
N LEU A 41 5.14 -9.10 3.74
CA LEU A 41 3.70 -9.24 3.97
C LEU A 41 3.40 -10.34 4.98
N PRO A 42 2.34 -10.21 5.79
CA PRO A 42 1.83 -11.32 6.60
C PRO A 42 1.62 -12.59 5.76
N LEU A 43 1.87 -13.75 6.35
CA LEU A 43 1.72 -15.06 5.71
C LEU A 43 2.56 -15.26 4.43
N ALA A 44 3.65 -14.49 4.27
CA ALA A 44 4.50 -14.58 3.08
C ALA A 44 5.16 -15.96 2.90
N ARG A 45 5.41 -16.68 4.00
CA ARG A 45 6.01 -18.03 3.95
C ARG A 45 5.04 -19.06 3.39
N GLU A 46 3.77 -18.94 3.75
CA GLU A 46 2.69 -19.86 3.39
C GLU A 46 2.21 -19.61 1.96
N TYR A 47 2.03 -18.34 1.58
CA TYR A 47 1.42 -17.97 0.31
C TYR A 47 2.42 -17.60 -0.78
N ARG A 48 3.67 -17.27 -0.42
CA ARG A 48 4.68 -16.80 -1.40
C ARG A 48 4.10 -15.74 -2.32
N TRP A 49 3.53 -14.69 -1.70
CA TRP A 49 2.86 -13.61 -2.44
C TRP A 49 3.67 -13.14 -3.65
N PRO A 50 3.05 -12.88 -4.79
CA PRO A 50 3.73 -12.35 -5.97
C PRO A 50 4.16 -10.89 -5.74
N GLY A 51 5.05 -10.38 -6.60
CA GLY A 51 5.42 -8.97 -6.60
C GLY A 51 4.22 -8.09 -6.94
N LEU A 52 3.86 -7.17 -6.04
CA LEU A 52 2.63 -6.40 -6.12
C LEU A 52 2.65 -5.34 -7.21
N ALA A 53 3.79 -4.70 -7.46
CA ALA A 53 3.91 -3.67 -8.50
C ALA A 53 3.50 -4.19 -9.89
N GLY A 54 3.86 -5.42 -10.22
CA GLY A 54 3.50 -6.04 -11.50
C GLY A 54 2.01 -6.40 -11.65
N LEU A 55 1.25 -6.40 -10.55
CA LEU A 55 -0.19 -6.65 -10.54
C LEU A 55 -1.02 -5.37 -10.39
N ALA A 56 -0.35 -4.23 -10.22
CA ALA A 56 -0.99 -2.98 -9.90
C ALA A 56 -1.85 -2.46 -11.06
N VAL A 57 -3.07 -2.07 -10.74
CA VAL A 57 -4.00 -1.39 -11.65
C VAL A 57 -4.42 -0.06 -11.07
N THR A 58 -4.71 0.93 -11.91
CA THR A 58 -5.25 2.22 -11.47
C THR A 58 -6.58 2.00 -10.76
N ALA A 59 -6.72 2.57 -9.55
CA ALA A 59 -7.95 2.54 -8.79
C ALA A 59 -8.72 3.86 -8.98
N VAL A 60 -9.94 3.76 -9.52
CA VAL A 60 -10.86 4.90 -9.67
C VAL A 60 -11.79 4.94 -8.45
N ALA A 61 -11.92 6.11 -7.82
CA ALA A 61 -12.70 6.29 -6.59
C ALA A 61 -12.37 5.22 -5.52
N PRO A 62 -11.10 5.16 -5.07
CA PRO A 62 -10.63 4.09 -4.21
C PRO A 62 -11.34 4.08 -2.86
N ARG A 63 -11.76 2.89 -2.43
CA ARG A 63 -12.31 2.63 -1.10
C ARG A 63 -11.44 1.61 -0.40
N PHE A 64 -11.38 1.68 0.93
CA PHE A 64 -10.72 0.66 1.71
C PHE A 64 -11.58 -0.59 1.83
N ARG A 65 -10.94 -1.75 1.94
CA ARG A 65 -11.64 -3.03 2.05
C ARG A 65 -12.61 -3.05 3.23
N LEU A 66 -12.20 -2.52 4.37
CA LEU A 66 -13.07 -2.41 5.54
C LEU A 66 -14.37 -1.65 5.26
N GLU A 67 -14.32 -0.57 4.48
CA GLU A 67 -15.52 0.23 4.15
C GLU A 67 -16.45 -0.52 3.22
N GLU A 68 -15.90 -1.30 2.28
CA GLU A 68 -16.68 -2.17 1.40
C GLU A 68 -17.38 -3.26 2.20
N GLU A 69 -16.67 -3.93 3.08
CA GLU A 69 -17.22 -5.01 3.93
C GLU A 69 -18.24 -4.50 4.96
N CYS A 70 -18.02 -3.31 5.52
CA CYS A 70 -18.94 -2.68 6.47
C CYS A 70 -20.13 -2.00 5.79
N GLY A 71 -20.21 -1.97 4.46
CA GLY A 71 -21.26 -1.25 3.74
C GLY A 71 -21.28 0.25 4.04
N SER A 72 -20.12 0.83 4.34
CA SER A 72 -20.02 2.25 4.67
C SER A 72 -20.55 3.11 3.52
N PRO A 73 -21.33 4.18 3.79
CA PRO A 73 -21.87 5.03 2.74
C PRO A 73 -20.74 5.75 1.98
N LEU A 74 -21.02 6.07 0.70
CA LEU A 74 -20.15 6.96 -0.07
C LEU A 74 -20.24 8.38 0.51
N VAL A 75 -19.09 9.02 0.67
CA VAL A 75 -18.99 10.39 1.16
C VAL A 75 -18.94 11.35 -0.05
N PRO A 76 -19.91 12.25 -0.22
CA PRO A 76 -19.84 13.28 -1.25
C PRO A 76 -18.56 14.12 -1.09
N GLY A 77 -17.81 14.32 -2.18
CA GLY A 77 -16.57 15.09 -2.14
C GLY A 77 -15.40 14.34 -1.45
N ASP A 78 -15.46 13.02 -1.37
CA ASP A 78 -14.37 12.21 -0.82
C ASP A 78 -13.04 12.57 -1.47
N PRO A 79 -12.04 13.03 -0.69
CA PRO A 79 -10.76 13.48 -1.24
C PRO A 79 -9.98 12.37 -1.94
N ARG A 80 -10.31 11.10 -1.71
CA ARG A 80 -9.69 9.97 -2.40
C ARG A 80 -9.98 9.96 -3.91
N GLY A 81 -11.08 10.57 -4.34
CA GLY A 81 -11.40 10.74 -5.76
C GLY A 81 -10.41 11.63 -6.52
N TYR A 82 -9.57 12.40 -5.82
CA TYR A 82 -8.55 13.28 -6.40
C TYR A 82 -7.13 12.72 -6.24
N ALA A 83 -6.98 11.58 -5.59
CA ALA A 83 -5.69 10.93 -5.43
C ALA A 83 -5.27 10.18 -6.70
N VAL A 84 -3.98 10.14 -6.95
CA VAL A 84 -3.39 9.10 -7.80
C VAL A 84 -3.44 7.81 -6.98
N ALA A 85 -4.14 6.81 -7.47
CA ALA A 85 -4.32 5.57 -6.72
C ALA A 85 -4.07 4.34 -7.59
N ALA A 86 -3.40 3.35 -7.00
CA ALA A 86 -3.21 2.04 -7.60
C ALA A 86 -3.51 0.95 -6.57
N ARG A 87 -4.00 -0.18 -7.06
CA ARG A 87 -4.40 -1.32 -6.27
C ARG A 87 -3.86 -2.61 -6.86
N SER A 88 -3.35 -3.47 -6.00
CA SER A 88 -2.92 -4.82 -6.32
C SER A 88 -3.73 -5.80 -5.47
N GLU A 89 -4.28 -6.82 -6.11
CA GLU A 89 -5.05 -7.87 -5.44
C GLU A 89 -4.53 -9.25 -5.82
N VAL A 90 -4.48 -10.14 -4.83
CA VAL A 90 -4.16 -11.55 -5.02
C VAL A 90 -5.34 -12.37 -4.53
N THR A 91 -6.01 -13.04 -5.46
CA THR A 91 -7.14 -13.91 -5.18
C THR A 91 -6.66 -15.35 -4.99
N GLN A 92 -7.13 -15.99 -3.94
CA GLN A 92 -6.85 -17.38 -3.59
C GLN A 92 -8.14 -18.19 -3.56
N PRO A 93 -8.08 -19.54 -3.61
CA PRO A 93 -9.26 -20.39 -3.46
C PRO A 93 -10.03 -20.12 -2.15
N ALA A 94 -11.29 -20.52 -2.10
CA ALA A 94 -12.13 -20.35 -0.93
C ALA A 94 -11.49 -20.96 0.33
N GLY A 95 -11.59 -20.25 1.45
CA GLY A 95 -10.97 -20.64 2.73
C GLY A 95 -9.51 -20.21 2.87
N HIS A 96 -8.87 -19.72 1.82
CA HIS A 96 -7.54 -19.14 1.87
C HIS A 96 -7.59 -17.63 2.04
N TRP A 97 -6.47 -17.04 2.50
CA TRP A 97 -6.34 -15.61 2.64
C TRP A 97 -6.24 -14.92 1.28
N GLN A 98 -7.10 -13.96 1.08
CA GLN A 98 -7.05 -13.00 -0.01
C GLN A 98 -6.18 -11.83 0.43
N LEU A 99 -5.57 -11.13 -0.51
CA LEU A 99 -4.70 -9.99 -0.24
C LEU A 99 -5.08 -8.81 -1.12
N ARG A 100 -5.14 -7.62 -0.53
CA ARG A 100 -5.17 -6.33 -1.24
C ARG A 100 -4.11 -5.42 -0.65
N VAL A 101 -3.34 -4.77 -1.52
CA VAL A 101 -2.58 -3.57 -1.19
C VAL A 101 -3.03 -2.45 -2.11
N GLN A 102 -3.33 -1.29 -1.54
CA GLN A 102 -3.73 -0.11 -2.28
C GLN A 102 -2.93 1.08 -1.80
N ILE A 103 -2.46 1.91 -2.73
CA ILE A 103 -1.66 3.10 -2.45
C ILE A 103 -2.39 4.29 -3.05
N LEU A 104 -2.57 5.34 -2.24
CA LEU A 104 -3.16 6.62 -2.62
C LEU A 104 -2.12 7.71 -2.39
N HIS A 105 -1.92 8.58 -3.38
CA HIS A 105 -0.99 9.70 -3.28
C HIS A 105 -1.67 10.99 -3.76
N TRP A 106 -1.66 12.03 -2.92
CA TRP A 106 -2.17 13.35 -3.29
C TRP A 106 -1.06 14.22 -3.81
N ARG A 107 -1.25 14.68 -5.05
CA ARG A 107 -0.32 15.59 -5.74
C ARG A 107 -0.42 17.01 -5.18
N GLY A 108 0.64 17.78 -5.34
CA GLY A 108 0.67 19.20 -4.97
C GLY A 108 1.40 19.46 -3.66
N GLU A 109 0.89 20.42 -2.90
CA GLU A 109 1.51 20.84 -1.64
C GLU A 109 1.50 19.70 -0.61
N THR A 110 2.69 19.24 -0.22
CA THR A 110 2.88 18.08 0.67
C THR A 110 2.14 18.25 1.99
N TRP A 111 2.11 19.45 2.56
CA TRP A 111 1.41 19.68 3.82
C TRP A 111 -0.12 19.49 3.70
N GLN A 112 -0.72 19.93 2.59
CA GLN A 112 -2.16 19.75 2.33
C GLN A 112 -2.49 18.27 2.08
N GLY A 113 -1.72 17.63 1.22
CA GLY A 113 -1.87 16.20 0.95
C GLY A 113 -1.64 15.35 2.20
N GLY A 114 -0.67 15.73 3.03
CA GLY A 114 -0.40 15.07 4.31
C GLY A 114 -1.55 15.17 5.30
N GLN A 115 -2.18 16.35 5.43
CA GLN A 115 -3.39 16.50 6.25
C GLN A 115 -4.56 15.68 5.71
N THR A 116 -4.71 15.64 4.38
CA THR A 116 -5.72 14.81 3.71
C THR A 116 -5.49 13.32 4.00
N ALA A 117 -4.26 12.85 3.89
CA ALA A 117 -3.90 11.46 4.20
C ALA A 117 -4.26 11.07 5.64
N LEU A 118 -3.93 11.93 6.60
CA LEU A 118 -4.29 11.72 8.02
C LEU A 118 -5.80 11.71 8.22
N ALA A 119 -6.53 12.65 7.62
CA ALA A 119 -8.00 12.73 7.73
C ALA A 119 -8.69 11.50 7.14
N VAL A 120 -8.18 10.97 6.01
CA VAL A 120 -8.71 9.76 5.37
C VAL A 120 -8.55 8.53 6.28
N VAL A 121 -7.38 8.34 6.91
CA VAL A 121 -7.18 7.23 7.87
C VAL A 121 -8.04 7.40 9.12
N GLN A 122 -8.20 8.63 9.62
CA GLN A 122 -9.09 8.92 10.75
C GLN A 122 -10.56 8.64 10.40
N GLY A 123 -11.00 9.00 9.20
CA GLY A 123 -12.35 8.69 8.70
C GLY A 123 -12.59 7.18 8.61
N ALA A 124 -11.61 6.42 8.12
CA ALA A 124 -11.65 4.96 8.07
C ALA A 124 -11.76 4.33 9.48
N ALA A 125 -11.05 4.86 10.47
CA ALA A 125 -11.19 4.43 11.86
C ALA A 125 -12.62 4.69 12.40
N GLY A 126 -13.24 5.81 12.01
CA GLY A 126 -14.64 6.10 12.31
C GLY A 126 -15.61 5.10 11.68
N ALA A 127 -15.44 4.82 10.40
CA ALA A 127 -16.23 3.83 9.66
C ALA A 127 -16.11 2.43 10.28
N LEU A 128 -14.90 2.06 10.71
CA LEU A 128 -14.64 0.78 11.37
C LEU A 128 -15.39 0.64 12.70
N ARG A 129 -15.41 1.70 13.53
CA ARG A 129 -16.17 1.70 14.81
C ARG A 129 -17.67 1.64 14.59
N ALA A 130 -18.15 2.14 13.46
CA ALA A 130 -19.57 2.13 13.08
C ALA A 130 -19.96 0.88 12.28
N CYS A 131 -19.04 -0.08 12.07
CA CYS A 131 -19.27 -1.27 11.24
C CYS A 131 -20.40 -2.15 11.81
N PRO A 132 -21.54 -2.29 11.13
CA PRO A 132 -22.69 -2.98 11.69
C PRO A 132 -22.46 -4.49 11.68
N GLY A 133 -22.88 -5.15 12.78
CA GLY A 133 -22.87 -6.62 12.88
C GLY A 133 -21.49 -7.28 12.91
N ALA A 134 -20.42 -6.49 13.04
CA ALA A 134 -19.07 -6.99 13.10
C ALA A 134 -18.50 -6.96 14.52
N GLY A 135 -17.79 -8.01 14.88
CA GLY A 135 -16.91 -8.01 16.06
C GLY A 135 -15.58 -7.35 15.67
N THR A 136 -15.40 -6.07 16.04
CA THR A 136 -14.20 -5.29 15.68
C THR A 136 -13.26 -5.19 16.87
N ALA A 137 -12.00 -5.59 16.67
CA ALA A 137 -10.90 -5.35 17.59
C ALA A 137 -9.90 -4.40 16.91
N ILE A 138 -9.89 -3.12 17.32
CA ILE A 138 -8.88 -2.17 16.90
C ILE A 138 -7.65 -2.39 17.78
N THR A 139 -6.55 -2.80 17.20
CA THR A 139 -5.31 -3.16 17.88
C THR A 139 -4.27 -2.04 17.84
N THR A 140 -4.37 -1.17 16.83
CA THR A 140 -3.58 0.07 16.73
C THR A 140 -4.48 1.21 16.24
N ASP A 141 -4.48 2.33 16.99
CA ASP A 141 -5.22 3.56 16.65
C ASP A 141 -4.37 4.76 17.09
N ARG A 142 -3.55 5.23 16.18
CA ARG A 142 -2.64 6.38 16.37
C ARG A 142 -2.73 7.29 15.15
N PRO A 143 -2.35 8.57 15.25
CA PRO A 143 -2.31 9.44 14.10
C PRO A 143 -1.56 8.80 12.91
N GLY A 144 -2.25 8.63 11.79
CA GLY A 144 -1.73 8.01 10.59
C GLY A 144 -1.51 6.50 10.63
N ARG A 145 -1.86 5.80 11.72
CA ARG A 145 -1.65 4.34 11.86
C ARG A 145 -2.88 3.67 12.44
N LEU A 146 -3.49 2.79 11.67
CA LEU A 146 -4.65 2.00 12.07
C LEU A 146 -4.38 0.51 11.79
N ALA A 147 -4.64 -0.33 12.78
CA ALA A 147 -4.70 -1.78 12.58
C ALA A 147 -5.92 -2.35 13.31
N ALA A 148 -6.61 -3.28 12.66
CA ALA A 148 -7.79 -3.91 13.23
C ALA A 148 -8.00 -5.33 12.70
N ALA A 149 -8.61 -6.17 13.53
CA ALA A 149 -9.21 -7.42 13.15
C ALA A 149 -10.74 -7.29 13.23
N VAL A 150 -11.42 -7.64 12.14
CA VAL A 150 -12.88 -7.53 12.01
C VAL A 150 -13.45 -8.90 11.72
N ASN A 151 -14.37 -9.36 12.57
CA ASN A 151 -15.07 -10.63 12.40
C ASN A 151 -16.51 -10.36 11.98
N PHE A 152 -16.88 -10.84 10.80
CA PHE A 152 -18.24 -10.75 10.27
C PHE A 152 -19.01 -12.03 10.63
N GLY A 153 -19.39 -12.13 11.91
CA GLY A 153 -19.98 -13.35 12.46
C GLY A 153 -19.05 -14.57 12.28
N ASN A 154 -19.65 -15.72 11.87
CA ASN A 154 -18.88 -16.93 11.59
C ASN A 154 -18.55 -17.13 10.10
N THR A 155 -18.61 -16.06 9.31
CA THR A 155 -18.48 -16.18 7.84
C THR A 155 -17.15 -15.68 7.31
N LYS A 156 -16.62 -14.60 7.89
CA LYS A 156 -15.43 -13.93 7.37
C LYS A 156 -14.63 -13.26 8.47
N VAL A 157 -13.32 -13.24 8.31
CA VAL A 157 -12.39 -12.44 9.09
C VAL A 157 -11.59 -11.52 8.15
N LEU A 158 -11.37 -10.27 8.57
CA LEU A 158 -10.57 -9.28 7.87
C LEU A 158 -9.51 -8.71 8.83
N HIS A 159 -8.25 -8.73 8.42
CA HIS A 159 -7.18 -7.97 9.03
C HIS A 159 -6.89 -6.76 8.15
N GLN A 160 -7.06 -5.57 8.74
CA GLN A 160 -6.94 -4.28 8.05
C GLN A 160 -5.82 -3.46 8.66
N TYR A 161 -4.93 -2.96 7.81
CA TYR A 161 -3.87 -2.02 8.17
C TYR A 161 -3.96 -0.81 7.27
N LEU A 162 -3.91 0.39 7.85
CA LEU A 162 -3.83 1.65 7.14
C LEU A 162 -2.68 2.47 7.69
N LEU A 163 -1.86 2.97 6.80
CA LEU A 163 -0.74 3.85 7.09
C LEU A 163 -0.92 5.14 6.29
N ALA A 164 -0.94 6.29 6.96
CA ALA A 164 -0.74 7.59 6.32
C ALA A 164 0.68 8.06 6.56
N ASP A 165 1.37 8.43 5.50
CA ASP A 165 2.64 9.14 5.57
C ASP A 165 2.41 10.61 5.14
N PRO A 166 2.28 11.53 6.11
CA PRO A 166 2.05 12.94 5.80
C PRO A 166 3.26 13.63 5.16
N GLY A 167 4.46 13.06 5.31
CA GLY A 167 5.69 13.59 4.73
C GLY A 167 5.75 13.48 3.20
N ASN A 168 4.95 12.57 2.63
CA ASN A 168 4.84 12.37 1.18
C ASN A 168 3.40 12.34 0.67
N SER A 169 2.43 12.74 1.49
CA SER A 169 1.01 12.81 1.09
C SER A 169 0.44 11.46 0.62
N THR A 170 0.81 10.35 1.26
CA THR A 170 0.44 9.01 0.81
C THR A 170 -0.31 8.24 1.89
N VAL A 171 -1.28 7.43 1.47
CA VAL A 171 -1.91 6.40 2.30
C VAL A 171 -1.66 5.04 1.67
N VAL A 172 -1.29 4.06 2.50
CA VAL A 172 -1.19 2.66 2.11
C VAL A 172 -2.21 1.85 2.88
N GLU A 173 -2.99 1.08 2.17
CA GLU A 173 -3.85 0.03 2.70
C GLU A 173 -3.19 -1.33 2.52
N LEU A 174 -3.22 -2.15 3.55
CA LEU A 174 -3.06 -3.60 3.47
C LEU A 174 -4.29 -4.25 4.08
N ALA A 175 -4.97 -5.08 3.32
CA ALA A 175 -6.11 -5.89 3.76
C ALA A 175 -5.87 -7.36 3.43
N LEU A 176 -6.05 -8.23 4.44
CA LEU A 176 -6.10 -9.68 4.27
C LEU A 176 -7.41 -10.19 4.83
N TRP A 177 -8.13 -10.99 4.06
CA TRP A 177 -9.41 -11.57 4.51
C TRP A 177 -9.55 -13.02 4.06
N SER A 178 -10.32 -13.77 4.82
CA SER A 178 -10.66 -15.15 4.52
C SER A 178 -12.05 -15.49 5.02
N SER A 179 -12.66 -16.54 4.47
CA SER A 179 -13.81 -17.18 5.13
C SER A 179 -13.40 -17.82 6.44
N THR A 180 -14.35 -17.96 7.37
CA THR A 180 -14.11 -18.54 8.69
C THR A 180 -14.62 -19.98 8.75
N PRO A 181 -13.83 -20.96 9.25
CA PRO A 181 -12.44 -20.83 9.66
C PRO A 181 -11.48 -20.76 8.47
N PRO A 182 -10.40 -19.99 8.53
CA PRO A 182 -9.40 -19.97 7.47
C PRO A 182 -8.61 -21.29 7.45
N GLN A 183 -8.22 -21.76 6.26
CA GLN A 183 -7.43 -22.99 6.12
C GLN A 183 -6.01 -22.85 6.68
N VAL A 184 -5.45 -21.64 6.60
CA VAL A 184 -4.16 -21.29 7.21
C VAL A 184 -4.46 -20.40 8.42
N PRO A 185 -4.06 -20.79 9.64
CA PRO A 185 -4.24 -19.96 10.81
C PRO A 185 -3.53 -18.62 10.65
N TRP A 186 -4.15 -17.55 11.19
CA TRP A 186 -3.51 -16.26 11.20
C TRP A 186 -2.25 -16.28 12.06
N SER A 187 -1.12 -16.00 11.42
CA SER A 187 0.16 -15.80 12.08
C SER A 187 0.84 -14.61 11.44
N ALA A 188 0.77 -13.46 12.09
CA ALA A 188 1.37 -12.24 11.59
C ALA A 188 2.42 -11.71 12.55
N PRO A 189 3.36 -10.92 12.03
CA PRO A 189 4.15 -10.02 12.85
C PRO A 189 3.24 -9.07 13.66
N SER A 190 3.81 -8.37 14.64
CA SER A 190 3.06 -7.33 15.36
C SER A 190 2.58 -6.24 14.39
N ASP A 191 1.48 -5.56 14.73
CA ASP A 191 0.95 -4.43 13.94
C ASP A 191 2.03 -3.42 13.59
N ARG A 192 2.90 -3.11 14.56
CA ARG A 192 4.02 -2.20 14.33
C ARG A 192 4.90 -2.67 13.19
N GLN A 193 5.30 -3.93 13.19
CA GLN A 193 6.16 -4.49 12.13
C GLN A 193 5.47 -4.45 10.77
N VAL A 194 4.17 -4.76 10.72
CA VAL A 194 3.39 -4.66 9.47
C VAL A 194 3.32 -3.22 8.98
N LEU A 195 2.96 -2.28 9.86
CA LEU A 195 2.85 -0.86 9.50
C LEU A 195 4.20 -0.23 9.13
N ASP A 196 5.29 -0.63 9.79
CA ASP A 196 6.64 -0.18 9.43
C ASP A 196 7.05 -0.74 8.07
N ALA A 197 6.75 -2.01 7.77
CA ALA A 197 6.99 -2.60 6.45
C ALA A 197 6.20 -1.91 5.31
N LEU A 198 5.04 -1.32 5.61
CA LEU A 198 4.28 -0.50 4.64
C LEU A 198 4.91 0.89 4.47
N ALA A 199 5.55 1.43 5.50
CA ALA A 199 6.18 2.76 5.48
C ALA A 199 7.53 2.75 4.73
N ASP A 200 8.36 1.74 4.94
CA ASP A 200 9.73 1.68 4.44
C ASP A 200 9.87 1.93 2.92
N PRO A 201 9.02 1.33 2.05
CA PRO A 201 9.10 1.58 0.61
C PRO A 201 8.81 3.03 0.22
N LEU A 202 7.97 3.73 0.96
CA LEU A 202 7.62 5.12 0.67
C LEU A 202 8.82 6.04 0.81
N CYS A 203 9.76 5.71 1.71
CA CYS A 203 10.99 6.47 1.92
C CYS A 203 11.89 6.48 0.67
N THR A 204 11.88 5.39 -0.08
CA THR A 204 12.64 5.26 -1.32
C THR A 204 11.87 5.84 -2.52
N ALA A 205 10.54 5.68 -2.50
CA ALA A 205 9.69 6.04 -3.64
C ALA A 205 9.44 7.54 -3.77
N TYR A 206 9.42 8.29 -2.65
CA TYR A 206 9.04 9.70 -2.65
C TYR A 206 10.14 10.58 -2.04
N ILE A 207 10.53 11.63 -2.78
CA ILE A 207 11.56 12.57 -2.36
C ILE A 207 11.13 13.32 -1.10
N GLY A 208 12.00 13.38 -0.11
CA GLY A 208 11.73 14.10 1.13
C GLY A 208 11.00 13.31 2.20
N SER A 209 10.62 12.06 1.92
CA SER A 209 10.06 11.13 2.91
C SER A 209 11.10 10.75 3.97
N CYS A 210 10.60 10.36 5.16
CA CYS A 210 11.42 9.72 6.20
C CYS A 210 12.60 10.58 6.72
N ARG A 211 12.37 11.86 6.96
CA ARG A 211 13.31 12.76 7.68
C ARG A 211 13.03 12.77 9.17
#